data_07ccd99040ecef8dea057c6bd9fa127c
#
_entry.id   07ccd99040ecef8dea057c6bd9fa127c
#
_cell.length_a   1.000
_cell.length_b   1.000
_cell.length_c   1.000
_cell.angle_alpha   90.00
_cell.angle_beta   90.00
_cell.angle_gamma   90.00
#
_symmetry.space_group_name_H-M   'P 1'
#
loop_
_entity.id
_entity.type
_entity.pdbx_description
1 polymer ?
#
loop_
_entity_poly.entity_id
_entity_poly.type
_entity_poly.pdbx_seq_one_letter_code
_entity_poly.pdbx_strand_id
1 'polypeptide(L)'
;NYQEKYYAAGKIPGGYFKREARPTDSETLISRLIDRPIRPLFPDEFKNEVQVLPTVISYDKENEADILSIIASSAALAISGMPFLGPVGASRVGFIKGEYVLNPTKAQLKDSKLDLVVAGTKDAVLMVESEASGLTEEEMLNAVKFGHEGFVPIIEMIEELAKECKKPDWVVEKKDLSEVKNKLESEFTEELKKAFSIKNKQERSNLISEIT
;
A
#
# COMPACT_ATOMS: atom_id res chain seq x y z
N ASN A 1 -8.51 0.11 -9.34
CA ASN A 1 -8.34 -0.59 -10.63
C ASN A 1 -7.01 -0.19 -11.25
N TYR A 2 -6.32 -1.14 -11.91
CA TYR A 2 -5.07 -0.94 -12.61
C TYR A 2 -5.21 -1.49 -14.04
N GLN A 3 -4.67 -0.78 -15.02
CA GLN A 3 -4.77 -1.18 -16.44
C GLN A 3 -3.44 -1.00 -17.16
N GLU A 4 -3.07 -2.03 -17.95
CA GLU A 4 -1.96 -1.98 -18.90
C GLU A 4 -2.51 -1.93 -20.31
N LYS A 5 -2.31 -0.82 -20.99
CA LYS A 5 -2.77 -0.68 -22.37
C LYS A 5 -1.84 -1.42 -23.34
N TYR A 6 -2.39 -2.21 -24.24
CA TYR A 6 -1.61 -2.95 -25.25
C TYR A 6 -0.71 -2.03 -26.08
N TYR A 7 -1.22 -0.85 -26.42
CA TYR A 7 -0.44 0.14 -27.18
C TYR A 7 0.77 0.69 -26.40
N ALA A 8 0.75 0.66 -25.07
CA ALA A 8 1.89 1.09 -24.26
C ALA A 8 3.16 0.25 -24.54
N ALA A 9 2.99 -1.03 -24.87
CA ALA A 9 4.05 -1.94 -25.26
C ALA A 9 4.23 -2.06 -26.79
N GLY A 10 3.58 -1.18 -27.57
CA GLY A 10 3.60 -1.23 -29.04
C GLY A 10 2.83 -2.42 -29.62
N LYS A 11 1.80 -2.91 -28.93
CA LYS A 11 0.99 -4.06 -29.33
C LYS A 11 -0.44 -3.66 -29.66
N ILE A 12 -1.10 -4.48 -30.47
CA ILE A 12 -2.53 -4.39 -30.74
C ILE A 12 -3.22 -5.54 -30.01
N PRO A 13 -4.42 -5.34 -29.43
CA PRO A 13 -5.18 -6.43 -28.80
C PRO A 13 -5.38 -7.59 -29.78
N GLY A 14 -5.03 -8.80 -29.32
CA GLY A 14 -5.24 -10.03 -30.09
C GLY A 14 -6.66 -10.56 -29.93
N GLY A 15 -6.92 -11.69 -30.63
CA GLY A 15 -8.20 -12.38 -30.55
C GLY A 15 -9.29 -11.82 -31.47
N TYR A 16 -10.46 -12.48 -31.40
CA TYR A 16 -11.58 -12.24 -32.29
C TYR A 16 -12.11 -10.81 -32.23
N PHE A 17 -12.28 -10.29 -31.02
CA PHE A 17 -12.90 -8.96 -30.81
C PHE A 17 -11.96 -7.76 -31.07
N LYS A 18 -10.66 -7.97 -31.24
CA LYS A 18 -9.69 -6.88 -31.48
C LYS A 18 -9.73 -5.75 -30.42
N ARG A 19 -10.08 -6.06 -29.19
CA ARG A 19 -10.20 -5.11 -28.07
C ARG A 19 -9.65 -5.70 -26.77
N GLU A 20 -9.33 -4.81 -25.83
CA GLU A 20 -8.93 -5.21 -24.48
C GLU A 20 -10.10 -5.89 -23.77
N ALA A 21 -9.80 -7.00 -23.12
CA ALA A 21 -10.78 -7.82 -22.40
C ALA A 21 -10.88 -7.38 -20.92
N ARG A 22 -11.35 -8.29 -20.08
CA ARG A 22 -11.33 -8.13 -18.62
C ARG A 22 -9.88 -8.02 -18.12
N PRO A 23 -9.66 -7.38 -16.94
CA PRO A 23 -8.34 -7.33 -16.34
C PRO A 23 -7.72 -8.72 -16.23
N THR A 24 -6.44 -8.82 -16.51
CA THR A 24 -5.64 -10.03 -16.31
C THR A 24 -5.43 -10.30 -14.82
N ASP A 25 -4.99 -11.52 -14.48
CA ASP A 25 -4.63 -11.86 -13.09
C ASP A 25 -3.50 -10.95 -12.59
N SER A 26 -2.51 -10.64 -13.44
CA SER A 26 -1.44 -9.69 -13.12
C SER A 26 -1.97 -8.30 -12.81
N GLU A 27 -2.84 -7.74 -13.66
CA GLU A 27 -3.46 -6.43 -13.40
C GLU A 27 -4.28 -6.42 -12.10
N THR A 28 -4.95 -7.53 -11.79
CA THR A 28 -5.71 -7.68 -10.55
C THR A 28 -4.79 -7.70 -9.34
N LEU A 29 -3.67 -8.42 -9.40
CA LEU A 29 -2.68 -8.48 -8.32
C LEU A 29 -2.01 -7.12 -8.10
N ILE A 30 -1.61 -6.43 -9.17
CA ILE A 30 -1.03 -5.08 -9.07
C ILE A 30 -2.07 -4.09 -8.52
N SER A 31 -3.33 -4.19 -8.91
CA SER A 31 -4.40 -3.38 -8.33
C SER A 31 -4.49 -3.55 -6.82
N ARG A 32 -4.35 -4.77 -6.31
CA ARG A 32 -4.32 -5.05 -4.87
C ARG A 32 -3.04 -4.55 -4.19
N LEU A 33 -1.91 -4.65 -4.89
CA LEU A 33 -0.63 -4.12 -4.40
C LEU A 33 -0.70 -2.61 -4.19
N ILE A 34 -1.40 -1.88 -5.07
CA ILE A 34 -1.63 -0.43 -4.95
C ILE A 34 -2.62 -0.11 -3.82
N ASP A 35 -3.70 -0.88 -3.70
CA ASP A 35 -4.78 -0.65 -2.73
C ASP A 35 -4.32 -0.82 -1.27
N ARG A 36 -3.52 -1.84 -1.00
CA ARG A 36 -3.13 -2.23 0.36
C ARG A 36 -2.42 -1.14 1.17
N PRO A 37 -1.43 -0.39 0.64
CA PRO A 37 -0.79 0.69 1.38
C PRO A 37 -1.60 1.98 1.42
N ILE A 38 -2.54 2.19 0.49
CA ILE A 38 -3.32 3.43 0.36
C ILE A 38 -4.57 3.41 1.23
N ARG A 39 -5.29 2.30 1.25
CA ARG A 39 -6.60 2.18 1.92
C ARG A 39 -6.56 2.55 3.41
N PRO A 40 -5.59 2.09 4.23
CA PRO A 40 -5.58 2.39 5.66
C PRO A 40 -5.28 3.86 5.99
N LEU A 41 -4.89 4.66 5.01
CA LEU A 41 -4.59 6.08 5.18
C LEU A 41 -5.79 7.00 4.94
N PHE A 42 -6.98 6.46 4.73
CA PHE A 42 -8.21 7.24 4.77
C PHE A 42 -8.82 7.16 6.17
N PRO A 43 -9.23 8.30 6.77
CA PRO A 43 -9.88 8.28 8.08
C PRO A 43 -11.23 7.57 8.02
N ASP A 44 -11.58 6.89 9.11
CA ASP A 44 -12.83 6.12 9.21
C ASP A 44 -14.09 6.96 9.03
N GLU A 45 -14.02 8.25 9.32
CA GLU A 45 -15.12 9.19 9.16
C GLU A 45 -15.40 9.54 7.69
N PHE A 46 -14.41 9.35 6.81
CA PHE A 46 -14.57 9.59 5.37
C PHE A 46 -15.31 8.42 4.72
N LYS A 47 -16.58 8.60 4.44
CA LYS A 47 -17.48 7.56 3.91
C LYS A 47 -17.71 7.63 2.41
N ASN A 48 -17.10 8.58 1.73
CA ASN A 48 -17.22 8.70 0.29
C ASN A 48 -16.51 7.58 -0.44
N GLU A 49 -17.06 7.14 -1.55
CA GLU A 49 -16.40 6.19 -2.43
C GLU A 49 -15.20 6.85 -3.13
N VAL A 50 -14.06 6.17 -3.10
CA VAL A 50 -12.82 6.61 -3.75
C VAL A 50 -12.42 5.61 -4.82
N GLN A 51 -12.19 6.13 -6.03
CA GLN A 51 -11.72 5.32 -7.15
C GLN A 51 -10.35 5.83 -7.63
N VAL A 52 -9.36 4.94 -7.63
CA VAL A 52 -8.01 5.18 -8.12
C VAL A 52 -7.78 4.31 -9.36
N LEU A 53 -7.40 4.95 -10.48
CA LEU A 53 -7.32 4.32 -11.80
C LEU A 53 -5.95 4.56 -12.46
N PRO A 54 -4.88 3.92 -12.00
CA PRO A 54 -3.60 3.96 -12.71
C PRO A 54 -3.71 3.26 -14.06
N THR A 55 -3.21 3.92 -15.07
CA THR A 55 -3.21 3.39 -16.46
C THR A 55 -1.81 3.52 -17.05
N VAL A 56 -1.23 2.41 -17.43
CA VAL A 56 0.07 2.37 -18.11
C VAL A 56 -0.13 2.71 -19.60
N ILE A 57 0.42 3.85 -20.02
CA ILE A 57 0.30 4.36 -21.39
C ILE A 57 1.61 4.31 -22.18
N SER A 58 2.73 4.04 -21.50
CA SER A 58 4.05 3.84 -22.11
C SER A 58 4.85 2.84 -21.28
N TYR A 59 5.54 1.93 -21.93
CA TYR A 59 6.25 0.83 -21.29
C TYR A 59 7.50 0.43 -22.04
N ASP A 60 8.64 0.44 -21.36
CA ASP A 60 9.97 0.14 -21.94
C ASP A 60 10.28 -1.36 -22.04
N LYS A 61 9.48 -2.23 -21.40
CA LYS A 61 9.64 -3.68 -21.26
C LYS A 61 10.78 -4.13 -20.34
N GLU A 62 11.48 -3.20 -19.72
CA GLU A 62 12.59 -3.46 -18.80
C GLU A 62 12.19 -3.26 -17.33
N ASN A 63 11.40 -2.23 -17.05
CA ASN A 63 10.98 -1.87 -15.71
C ASN A 63 9.51 -2.24 -15.46
N GLU A 64 9.20 -2.76 -14.26
CA GLU A 64 7.81 -3.00 -13.87
C GLU A 64 7.08 -1.68 -13.57
N ALA A 65 5.81 -1.61 -13.97
CA ALA A 65 5.01 -0.40 -13.81
C ALA A 65 4.31 -0.28 -12.45
N ASP A 66 4.36 -1.31 -11.62
CA ASP A 66 3.65 -1.42 -10.34
C ASP A 66 4.12 -0.39 -9.31
N ILE A 67 5.43 -0.27 -9.08
CA ILE A 67 6.03 0.71 -8.16
C ILE A 67 5.67 2.13 -8.59
N LEU A 68 5.83 2.45 -9.89
CA LEU A 68 5.45 3.75 -10.43
C LEU A 68 3.95 4.02 -10.26
N SER A 69 3.12 2.99 -10.36
CA SER A 69 1.67 3.13 -10.18
C SER A 69 1.27 3.41 -8.74
N ILE A 70 1.98 2.85 -7.76
CA ILE A 70 1.79 3.19 -6.34
C ILE A 70 2.16 4.66 -6.11
N ILE A 71 3.33 5.08 -6.60
CA ILE A 71 3.84 6.46 -6.47
C ILE A 71 2.89 7.46 -7.14
N ALA A 72 2.48 7.19 -8.37
CA ALA A 72 1.56 8.05 -9.12
C ALA A 72 0.18 8.16 -8.43
N SER A 73 -0.34 7.05 -7.90
CA SER A 73 -1.59 7.04 -7.13
C SER A 73 -1.47 7.87 -5.86
N SER A 74 -0.36 7.74 -5.15
CA SER A 74 -0.06 8.51 -3.96
C SER A 74 0.03 10.01 -4.25
N ALA A 75 0.74 10.40 -5.31
CA ALA A 75 0.85 11.78 -5.75
C ALA A 75 -0.52 12.38 -6.12
N ALA A 76 -1.32 11.63 -6.89
CA ALA A 76 -2.66 12.06 -7.27
C ALA A 76 -3.57 12.27 -6.06
N LEU A 77 -3.50 11.40 -5.05
CA LEU A 77 -4.24 11.54 -3.79
C LEU A 77 -3.75 12.74 -2.97
N ALA A 78 -2.44 12.93 -2.87
CA ALA A 78 -1.84 14.04 -2.12
C ALA A 78 -2.27 15.42 -2.65
N ILE A 79 -2.42 15.56 -3.97
CA ILE A 79 -2.85 16.82 -4.59
C ILE A 79 -4.38 16.97 -4.71
N SER A 80 -5.15 15.92 -4.45
CA SER A 80 -6.61 15.91 -4.68
C SER A 80 -7.42 16.74 -3.69
N GLY A 81 -6.87 17.01 -2.51
CA GLY A 81 -7.58 17.62 -1.37
C GLY A 81 -8.45 16.64 -0.58
N MET A 82 -8.53 15.36 -0.97
CA MET A 82 -9.20 14.34 -0.15
C MET A 82 -8.44 14.12 1.17
N PRO A 83 -9.12 13.66 2.24
CA PRO A 83 -8.52 13.43 3.55
C PRO A 83 -7.63 12.18 3.54
N PHE A 84 -6.52 12.26 2.84
CA PHE A 84 -5.52 11.21 2.70
C PHE A 84 -4.33 11.48 3.62
N LEU A 85 -4.04 10.57 4.55
CA LEU A 85 -2.99 10.70 5.57
C LEU A 85 -1.59 10.27 5.05
N GLY A 86 -1.41 10.23 3.71
CA GLY A 86 -0.13 10.02 3.05
C GLY A 86 0.70 11.29 2.95
N PRO A 87 1.70 11.33 2.07
CA PRO A 87 1.89 10.42 0.93
C PRO A 87 2.50 9.06 1.27
N VAL A 88 2.39 8.14 0.29
CA VAL A 88 3.00 6.81 0.31
C VAL A 88 4.12 6.76 -0.73
N GLY A 89 5.27 6.26 -0.31
CA GLY A 89 6.34 5.82 -1.21
C GLY A 89 6.33 4.30 -1.39
N ALA A 90 6.97 3.84 -2.42
CA ALA A 90 7.19 2.42 -2.67
C ALA A 90 8.51 2.18 -3.39
N SER A 91 9.08 1.01 -3.16
CA SER A 91 10.26 0.52 -3.87
C SER A 91 10.23 -0.99 -4.02
N ARG A 92 10.97 -1.49 -5.00
CA ARG A 92 11.28 -2.91 -5.14
C ARG A 92 12.72 -3.14 -4.73
N VAL A 93 12.99 -4.23 -4.02
CA VAL A 93 14.33 -4.62 -3.58
C VAL A 93 14.64 -6.01 -4.08
N GLY A 94 15.74 -6.12 -4.82
CA GLY A 94 16.35 -7.39 -5.17
C GLY A 94 17.56 -7.71 -4.28
N PHE A 95 17.96 -9.00 -4.24
CA PHE A 95 19.18 -9.44 -3.59
C PHE A 95 20.01 -10.26 -4.57
N ILE A 96 21.06 -9.64 -5.13
CA ILE A 96 21.85 -10.18 -6.23
C ILE A 96 23.31 -10.24 -5.82
N LYS A 97 23.92 -11.43 -5.88
CA LYS A 97 25.33 -11.65 -5.53
C LYS A 97 25.74 -11.13 -4.14
N GLY A 98 24.80 -11.12 -3.19
CA GLY A 98 25.07 -10.67 -1.81
C GLY A 98 24.83 -9.18 -1.57
N GLU A 99 24.32 -8.44 -2.56
CA GLU A 99 24.04 -7.01 -2.46
C GLU A 99 22.55 -6.70 -2.69
N TYR A 100 22.05 -5.69 -1.98
CA TYR A 100 20.70 -5.19 -2.23
C TYR A 100 20.68 -4.24 -3.43
N VAL A 101 19.69 -4.41 -4.30
CA VAL A 101 19.51 -3.60 -5.50
C VAL A 101 18.13 -2.94 -5.42
N LEU A 102 18.09 -1.61 -5.47
CA LEU A 102 16.84 -0.85 -5.47
C LEU A 102 16.26 -0.80 -6.89
N ASN A 103 14.98 -1.12 -7.01
CA ASN A 103 14.22 -1.13 -8.26
C ASN A 103 14.94 -1.91 -9.38
N PRO A 104 15.28 -3.18 -9.16
CA PRO A 104 15.96 -3.98 -10.18
C PRO A 104 15.09 -4.13 -11.44
N THR A 105 15.75 -4.18 -12.59
CA THR A 105 15.09 -4.47 -13.87
C THR A 105 14.59 -5.93 -13.92
N LYS A 106 13.68 -6.22 -14.84
CA LYS A 106 13.20 -7.61 -15.10
C LYS A 106 14.34 -8.60 -15.37
N ALA A 107 15.39 -8.17 -16.03
CA ALA A 107 16.56 -9.00 -16.29
C ALA A 107 17.32 -9.30 -14.99
N GLN A 108 17.51 -8.31 -14.15
CA GLN A 108 18.19 -8.46 -12.86
C GLN A 108 17.40 -9.32 -11.87
N LEU A 109 16.07 -9.23 -11.87
CA LEU A 109 15.20 -10.03 -11.00
C LEU A 109 15.33 -11.54 -11.25
N LYS A 110 15.67 -11.96 -12.48
CA LYS A 110 15.87 -13.39 -12.80
C LYS A 110 17.03 -14.01 -12.02
N ASP A 111 18.05 -13.23 -11.72
CA ASP A 111 19.23 -13.64 -10.98
C ASP A 111 19.14 -13.29 -9.48
N SER A 112 18.04 -12.71 -9.05
CA SER A 112 17.82 -12.28 -7.68
C SER A 112 17.29 -13.40 -6.81
N LYS A 113 17.78 -13.48 -5.56
CA LYS A 113 17.22 -14.34 -4.52
C LYS A 113 16.04 -13.71 -3.78
N LEU A 114 15.74 -12.47 -4.07
CA LEU A 114 14.68 -11.70 -3.44
C LEU A 114 13.94 -10.86 -4.49
N ASP A 115 12.65 -10.94 -4.48
CA ASP A 115 11.74 -9.94 -5.08
C ASP A 115 10.87 -9.41 -3.95
N LEU A 116 11.18 -8.21 -3.46
CA LEU A 116 10.52 -7.60 -2.31
C LEU A 116 9.96 -6.24 -2.71
N VAL A 117 8.65 -6.07 -2.55
CA VAL A 117 8.00 -4.77 -2.64
C VAL A 117 7.74 -4.24 -1.24
N VAL A 118 8.21 -3.02 -0.99
CA VAL A 118 8.00 -2.29 0.26
C VAL A 118 7.27 -1.00 -0.04
N ALA A 119 6.20 -0.70 0.69
CA ALA A 119 5.49 0.56 0.60
C ALA A 119 5.11 1.09 1.98
N GLY A 120 5.13 2.40 2.14
CA GLY A 120 4.83 3.03 3.43
C GLY A 120 4.85 4.55 3.39
N THR A 121 4.68 5.13 4.56
CA THR A 121 4.89 6.55 4.81
C THR A 121 6.34 6.83 5.16
N LYS A 122 6.67 8.10 5.40
CA LYS A 122 8.02 8.51 5.82
C LYS A 122 8.46 7.82 7.11
N ASP A 123 7.53 7.56 8.02
CA ASP A 123 7.82 7.10 9.38
C ASP A 123 7.55 5.60 9.59
N ALA A 124 6.81 4.95 8.67
CA ALA A 124 6.37 3.57 8.86
C ALA A 124 6.18 2.80 7.56
N VAL A 125 6.51 1.50 7.61
CA VAL A 125 6.20 0.54 6.55
C VAL A 125 4.75 0.09 6.73
N LEU A 126 3.94 0.19 5.68
CA LEU A 126 2.52 -0.18 5.67
C LEU A 126 2.28 -1.51 4.96
N MET A 127 3.11 -1.83 3.98
CA MET A 127 2.96 -3.04 3.18
C MET A 127 4.32 -3.62 2.82
N VAL A 128 4.41 -4.93 2.96
CA VAL A 128 5.52 -5.75 2.49
C VAL A 128 4.93 -6.94 1.72
N GLU A 129 5.47 -7.21 0.54
CA GLU A 129 5.15 -8.39 -0.24
C GLU A 129 6.43 -8.95 -0.86
N SER A 130 6.74 -10.22 -0.64
CA SER A 130 8.03 -10.78 -1.06
C SER A 130 7.95 -12.22 -1.49
N GLU A 131 8.82 -12.55 -2.45
CA GLU A 131 9.25 -13.89 -2.78
C GLU A 131 10.77 -14.00 -2.51
N ALA A 132 11.19 -14.97 -1.70
CA ALA A 132 12.58 -15.10 -1.27
C ALA A 132 13.07 -16.54 -1.33
N SER A 133 14.32 -16.74 -1.74
CA SER A 133 14.98 -18.04 -1.85
C SER A 133 16.09 -18.19 -0.80
N GLY A 134 15.72 -18.68 0.39
CA GLY A 134 16.69 -19.09 1.43
C GLY A 134 17.46 -17.93 2.07
N LEU A 135 16.85 -16.74 2.20
CA LEU A 135 17.43 -15.63 2.94
C LEU A 135 17.15 -15.76 4.44
N THR A 136 18.06 -15.23 5.25
CA THR A 136 17.91 -15.16 6.71
C THR A 136 16.94 -14.05 7.11
N GLU A 137 16.42 -14.11 8.35
CA GLU A 137 15.56 -13.07 8.92
C GLU A 137 16.26 -11.70 8.94
N GLU A 138 17.56 -11.68 9.24
CA GLU A 138 18.37 -10.46 9.25
C GLU A 138 18.52 -9.85 7.86
N GLU A 139 18.78 -10.67 6.84
CA GLU A 139 18.84 -10.22 5.44
C GLU A 139 17.47 -9.66 4.99
N MET A 140 16.36 -10.31 5.37
CA MET A 140 15.02 -9.84 5.05
C MET A 140 14.70 -8.51 5.74
N LEU A 141 15.04 -8.37 7.03
CA LEU A 141 14.85 -7.12 7.77
C LEU A 141 15.65 -5.97 7.18
N ASN A 142 16.91 -6.24 6.81
CA ASN A 142 17.77 -5.24 6.17
C ASN A 142 17.27 -4.86 4.77
N ALA A 143 16.70 -5.81 4.00
CA ALA A 143 16.06 -5.52 2.72
C ALA A 143 14.85 -4.57 2.87
N VAL A 144 14.01 -4.79 3.88
CA VAL A 144 12.86 -3.91 4.17
C VAL A 144 13.34 -2.50 4.53
N LYS A 145 14.37 -2.38 5.39
CA LYS A 145 14.95 -1.07 5.75
C LYS A 145 15.54 -0.37 4.52
N PHE A 146 16.31 -1.09 3.72
CA PHE A 146 16.90 -0.56 2.49
C PHE A 146 15.83 -0.05 1.51
N GLY A 147 14.75 -0.80 1.34
CA GLY A 147 13.60 -0.39 0.51
C GLY A 147 12.91 0.85 1.07
N HIS A 148 12.67 0.91 2.38
CA HIS A 148 12.07 2.07 3.03
C HIS A 148 12.92 3.33 2.84
N GLU A 149 14.21 3.27 3.15
CA GLU A 149 15.14 4.39 2.95
C GLU A 149 15.17 4.82 1.48
N GLY A 150 15.08 3.86 0.55
CA GLY A 150 15.10 4.10 -0.89
C GLY A 150 13.90 4.89 -1.43
N PHE A 151 12.73 4.81 -0.79
CA PHE A 151 11.57 5.57 -1.24
C PHE A 151 11.27 6.86 -0.47
N VAL A 152 11.95 7.13 0.65
CA VAL A 152 11.76 8.39 1.39
C VAL A 152 11.94 9.63 0.51
N PRO A 153 12.96 9.73 -0.36
CA PRO A 153 13.10 10.88 -1.27
C PRO A 153 11.91 11.07 -2.21
N ILE A 154 11.22 9.97 -2.58
CA ILE A 154 10.01 10.04 -3.42
C ILE A 154 8.86 10.69 -2.65
N ILE A 155 8.72 10.38 -1.37
CA ILE A 155 7.71 11.00 -0.50
C ILE A 155 7.96 12.51 -0.42
N GLU A 156 9.20 12.93 -0.20
CA GLU A 156 9.58 14.35 -0.15
C GLU A 156 9.25 15.08 -1.45
N MET A 157 9.52 14.46 -2.59
CA MET A 157 9.14 14.99 -3.90
C MET A 157 7.62 15.14 -4.07
N ILE A 158 6.83 14.18 -3.58
CA ILE A 158 5.35 14.27 -3.62
C ILE A 158 4.85 15.39 -2.69
N GLU A 159 5.46 15.57 -1.52
CA GLU A 159 5.14 16.67 -0.60
C GLU A 159 5.44 18.04 -1.22
N GLU A 160 6.54 18.18 -1.94
CA GLU A 160 6.87 19.41 -2.68
C GLU A 160 5.84 19.71 -3.78
N LEU A 161 5.49 18.69 -4.58
CA LEU A 161 4.45 18.81 -5.59
C LEU A 161 3.11 19.23 -4.97
N ALA A 162 2.75 18.65 -3.84
CA ALA A 162 1.50 18.99 -3.14
C ALA A 162 1.49 20.45 -2.65
N LYS A 163 2.62 21.00 -2.22
CA LYS A 163 2.72 22.42 -1.82
C LYS A 163 2.37 23.37 -2.96
N GLU A 164 2.69 22.99 -4.20
CA GLU A 164 2.47 23.84 -5.38
C GLU A 164 1.07 23.73 -5.97
N CYS A 165 0.48 22.52 -5.97
CA CYS A 165 -0.72 22.28 -6.77
C CYS A 165 -1.87 21.54 -6.04
N LYS A 166 -1.80 21.39 -4.70
CA LYS A 166 -2.85 20.75 -3.92
C LYS A 166 -4.16 21.54 -4.02
N LYS A 167 -5.26 20.83 -4.26
CA LYS A 167 -6.62 21.38 -4.16
C LYS A 167 -7.00 21.68 -2.71
N PRO A 168 -7.99 22.57 -2.47
CA PRO A 168 -8.50 22.81 -1.13
C PRO A 168 -8.90 21.50 -0.43
N ASP A 169 -8.60 21.40 0.86
CA ASP A 169 -8.91 20.21 1.65
C ASP A 169 -10.42 20.03 1.83
N TRP A 170 -10.89 18.79 1.71
CA TRP A 170 -12.26 18.43 2.04
C TRP A 170 -12.43 18.44 3.56
N VAL A 171 -13.46 19.09 3.99
CA VAL A 171 -13.86 19.10 5.41
C VAL A 171 -14.62 17.82 5.70
N VAL A 172 -14.10 17.00 6.62
CA VAL A 172 -14.77 15.80 7.12
C VAL A 172 -15.31 16.10 8.51
N GLU A 173 -16.63 16.04 8.68
CA GLU A 173 -17.27 16.21 9.98
C GLU A 173 -16.99 14.98 10.85
N LYS A 174 -16.32 15.18 11.97
CA LYS A 174 -16.14 14.14 13.00
C LYS A 174 -17.33 14.18 13.95
N LYS A 175 -18.03 13.05 14.09
CA LYS A 175 -19.01 12.89 15.15
C LYS A 175 -18.29 12.84 16.49
N ASP A 176 -18.65 13.72 17.41
CA ASP A 176 -18.15 13.63 18.77
C ASP A 176 -18.84 12.47 19.50
N LEU A 177 -18.07 11.43 19.75
CA LEU A 177 -18.49 10.25 20.49
C LEU A 177 -17.87 10.19 21.91
N SER A 178 -17.31 11.30 22.37
CA SER A 178 -16.58 11.38 23.65
C SER A 178 -17.43 10.95 24.83
N GLU A 179 -18.70 11.34 24.90
CA GLU A 179 -19.60 10.92 25.96
C GLU A 179 -19.84 9.42 26.01
N VAL A 180 -20.08 8.81 24.82
CA VAL A 180 -20.30 7.37 24.72
C VAL A 180 -19.01 6.62 25.07
N LYS A 181 -17.87 7.09 24.57
CA LYS A 181 -16.56 6.50 24.86
C LYS A 181 -16.25 6.56 26.36
N ASN A 182 -16.40 7.71 26.99
CA ASN A 182 -16.14 7.87 28.43
C ASN A 182 -17.05 6.97 29.27
N LYS A 183 -18.32 6.83 28.89
CA LYS A 183 -19.25 5.94 29.56
C LYS A 183 -18.82 4.47 29.45
N LEU A 184 -18.49 4.01 28.25
CA LEU A 184 -18.00 2.66 28.02
C LEU A 184 -16.69 2.39 28.77
N GLU A 185 -15.76 3.34 28.75
CA GLU A 185 -14.50 3.23 29.50
C GLU A 185 -14.72 3.12 30.99
N SER A 186 -15.65 3.90 31.55
CA SER A 186 -15.94 3.84 33.00
C SER A 186 -16.62 2.55 33.44
N GLU A 187 -17.48 1.97 32.58
CA GLU A 187 -18.28 0.80 32.92
C GLU A 187 -17.54 -0.52 32.66
N PHE A 188 -16.79 -0.64 31.53
CA PHE A 188 -16.32 -1.92 31.03
C PHE A 188 -14.80 -2.12 31.04
N THR A 189 -14.00 -1.08 31.31
CA THR A 189 -12.53 -1.17 31.20
C THR A 189 -11.94 -2.28 32.07
N GLU A 190 -12.36 -2.41 33.32
CA GLU A 190 -11.79 -3.41 34.23
C GLU A 190 -12.20 -4.84 33.90
N GLU A 191 -13.40 -5.04 33.38
CA GLU A 191 -13.88 -6.35 32.95
C GLU A 191 -13.16 -6.78 31.66
N LEU A 192 -13.00 -5.87 30.69
CA LEU A 192 -12.25 -6.13 29.46
C LEU A 192 -10.77 -6.42 29.75
N LYS A 193 -10.12 -5.70 30.64
CA LYS A 193 -8.74 -6.01 31.06
C LYS A 193 -8.61 -7.43 31.60
N LYS A 194 -9.55 -7.86 32.46
CA LYS A 194 -9.58 -9.25 32.97
C LYS A 194 -9.75 -10.25 31.82
N ALA A 195 -10.69 -9.99 30.91
CA ALA A 195 -10.91 -10.86 29.76
C ALA A 195 -9.64 -10.99 28.90
N PHE A 196 -8.98 -9.86 28.57
CA PHE A 196 -7.76 -9.87 27.76
C PHE A 196 -6.54 -10.48 28.46
N SER A 197 -6.55 -10.64 29.80
CA SER A 197 -5.48 -11.35 30.51
C SER A 197 -5.54 -12.88 30.34
N ILE A 198 -6.67 -13.43 29.88
CA ILE A 198 -6.85 -14.86 29.67
C ILE A 198 -6.06 -15.32 28.44
N LYS A 199 -5.14 -16.27 28.64
CA LYS A 199 -4.30 -16.82 27.54
C LYS A 199 -5.09 -17.72 26.60
N ASN A 200 -6.04 -18.49 27.11
CA ASN A 200 -6.87 -19.37 26.28
C ASN A 200 -7.79 -18.53 25.37
N LYS A 201 -7.68 -18.75 24.07
CA LYS A 201 -8.42 -17.99 23.05
C LYS A 201 -9.94 -18.15 23.21
N GLN A 202 -10.41 -19.39 23.45
CA GLN A 202 -11.85 -19.67 23.52
C GLN A 202 -12.49 -19.06 24.76
N GLU A 203 -11.89 -19.24 25.93
CA GLU A 203 -12.35 -18.66 27.18
C GLU A 203 -12.37 -17.14 27.14
N ARG A 204 -11.32 -16.53 26.58
CA ARG A 204 -11.26 -15.08 26.34
C ARG A 204 -12.37 -14.60 25.44
N SER A 205 -12.61 -15.28 24.31
CA SER A 205 -13.67 -14.92 23.37
C SER A 205 -15.06 -15.04 24.01
N ASN A 206 -15.31 -16.10 24.79
CA ASN A 206 -16.59 -16.29 25.46
C ASN A 206 -16.83 -15.14 26.47
N LEU A 207 -15.83 -14.83 27.30
CA LEU A 207 -15.96 -13.77 28.30
C LEU A 207 -16.15 -12.38 27.66
N ILE A 208 -15.45 -12.08 26.56
CA ILE A 208 -15.68 -10.84 25.81
C ILE A 208 -17.12 -10.78 25.29
N SER A 209 -17.65 -11.90 24.75
CA SER A 209 -19.03 -11.94 24.27
C SER A 209 -20.09 -11.84 25.36
N GLU A 210 -19.76 -12.17 26.61
CA GLU A 210 -20.65 -11.96 27.75
C GLU A 210 -20.67 -10.49 28.22
N ILE A 211 -19.56 -9.76 28.01
CA ILE A 211 -19.42 -8.36 28.39
C ILE A 211 -20.07 -7.43 27.34
N THR A 212 -20.10 -7.83 26.07
CA THR A 212 -20.59 -7.04 24.92
C THR A 212 -21.98 -7.45 24.49
#